data_2bf81f7c7244bcaefefa28cbd5c772dd
#
_entry.id   2bf81f7c7244bcaefefa28cbd5c772dd
#
_cell.length_a   1.000
_cell.length_b   1.000
_cell.length_c   1.000
_cell.angle_alpha   90.00
_cell.angle_beta   90.00
_cell.angle_gamma   90.00
#
_symmetry.space_group_name_H-M   'P 1'
#
loop_
_entity.id
_entity.type
_entity.pdbx_description
1 polymer ?
#
loop_
_entity_poly.entity_id
_entity_poly.type
_entity_poly.pdbx_seq_one_letter_code
_entity_poly.pdbx_strand_id
1 'polypeptide(L)'
;MIYITKFRSNDLNPSKGKQIEFNSRAVENFFGFQGDEVNTVFNCVPLNTPKENREIKAHLTLSPARGDYKIYQNEDGSTDLKDYFLKDLGLTAESNINDYYAIKKNNNKFTLYYIPQSSSIKAFYDIIGTDPLVYLERPETESAKFSFDANEFLLSALKTKPFLLLAGISGTGKSRKVQELAYATCPRDGELDSDPISPGNYCLIEVKPNWHDSTELLGYYSNLSGKYVLTDFIRFVYKAIQHPDVPFFVCLDEMNLAPVEQYFAEYLSVLETRKKIQNEQTGKNEIVSAELITKKSFQNVKLKSEVATPLERGDDVPQEYKDLYTGEDLQVVKYIKKNGLRLPQNLFVIGTVNMDDTTHQFSRKVIDRAFTIEMNGGDLSSMFDAKDTLSYAEVPLDAKYVVPSFAKAQEVLDAFPNDADIIKEKVPKLLNDVNGDGIFKDTPFRVSYRVENEMVLYFGSLRQFDSESSTETLINKAFLAILLEKILPRVEGDEKALHCGTDGSSVILTSLQNLVDGFKPDGYVQGDGSLYDIISRKIHEMNERVKTSYFTSFFS
;
A
#
# COMPACT_ATOMS: atom_id res chain seq x y z
N MET A 1 -2.77 11.46 -25.23
CA MET A 1 -2.41 11.98 -23.89
C MET A 1 -3.57 12.78 -23.33
N ILE A 2 -3.81 12.70 -22.03
CA ILE A 2 -4.95 13.36 -21.40
C ILE A 2 -4.54 14.07 -20.10
N TYR A 3 -5.09 15.25 -19.88
CA TYR A 3 -4.96 16.08 -18.68
C TYR A 3 -6.34 16.28 -18.07
N ILE A 4 -6.55 15.93 -16.81
CA ILE A 4 -7.81 16.06 -16.09
C ILE A 4 -7.57 16.77 -14.77
N THR A 5 -8.35 17.80 -14.48
CA THR A 5 -8.26 18.55 -13.24
C THR A 5 -9.63 19.06 -12.78
N LYS A 6 -9.74 19.30 -11.47
CA LYS A 6 -10.90 19.92 -10.82
C LYS A 6 -10.88 21.44 -11.03
N PHE A 7 -12.04 22.07 -11.11
CA PHE A 7 -12.11 23.52 -11.12
C PHE A 7 -11.67 24.11 -9.78
N ARG A 8 -10.89 25.17 -9.85
CA ARG A 8 -10.55 26.00 -8.69
C ARG A 8 -11.51 27.18 -8.59
N SER A 9 -11.64 27.75 -7.40
CA SER A 9 -12.48 28.93 -7.21
C SER A 9 -12.11 30.10 -8.12
N ASN A 10 -10.82 30.27 -8.45
CA ASN A 10 -10.33 31.29 -9.36
C ASN A 10 -10.68 31.01 -10.82
N ASP A 11 -10.78 29.75 -11.24
CA ASP A 11 -11.12 29.38 -12.61
C ASP A 11 -12.56 29.78 -12.96
N LEU A 12 -13.47 29.70 -11.98
CA LEU A 12 -14.90 30.00 -12.12
C LEU A 12 -15.32 31.38 -11.53
N ASN A 13 -14.36 32.20 -11.08
CA ASN A 13 -14.65 33.54 -10.54
C ASN A 13 -14.44 34.61 -11.61
N PRO A 14 -15.52 35.31 -12.08
CA PRO A 14 -15.40 36.30 -13.14
C PRO A 14 -14.60 37.55 -12.73
N SER A 15 -14.49 37.84 -11.42
CA SER A 15 -13.79 39.02 -10.89
C SER A 15 -12.27 38.80 -10.70
N LYS A 16 -11.79 37.57 -10.78
CA LYS A 16 -10.38 37.19 -10.55
C LYS A 16 -9.51 37.12 -11.82
N GLY A 17 -9.83 37.91 -12.83
CA GLY A 17 -9.14 37.91 -14.12
C GLY A 17 -9.60 36.75 -15.02
N LYS A 18 -9.04 36.69 -16.24
CA LYS A 18 -9.48 35.73 -17.26
C LYS A 18 -8.54 34.52 -17.37
N GLN A 19 -7.90 34.11 -16.27
CA GLN A 19 -6.85 33.12 -16.23
C GLN A 19 -7.39 31.78 -15.72
N ILE A 20 -6.91 30.67 -16.34
CA ILE A 20 -7.00 29.31 -15.83
C ILE A 20 -5.57 28.84 -15.58
N GLU A 21 -5.27 28.34 -14.37
CA GLU A 21 -3.94 27.96 -13.92
C GLU A 21 -3.74 26.45 -13.99
N PHE A 22 -2.61 26.00 -14.55
CA PHE A 22 -2.19 24.61 -14.60
C PHE A 22 -1.00 24.39 -13.66
N ASN A 23 -1.12 23.49 -12.72
CA ASN A 23 -0.17 23.35 -11.60
C ASN A 23 1.03 22.44 -11.84
N SER A 24 1.22 21.88 -13.01
CA SER A 24 2.21 20.82 -13.17
C SER A 24 3.16 21.08 -14.34
N ARG A 25 4.48 20.91 -14.10
CA ARG A 25 5.49 20.81 -15.16
C ARG A 25 5.23 19.65 -16.13
N ALA A 26 4.43 18.67 -15.75
CA ALA A 26 3.96 17.60 -16.66
C ALA A 26 3.18 18.17 -17.85
N VAL A 27 2.64 19.40 -17.74
CA VAL A 27 1.98 20.13 -18.81
C VAL A 27 2.96 20.49 -19.94
N GLU A 28 4.26 20.66 -19.67
CA GLU A 28 5.28 20.95 -20.69
C GLU A 28 5.28 19.89 -21.79
N ASN A 29 5.34 18.63 -21.40
CA ASN A 29 5.31 17.49 -22.32
C ASN A 29 3.94 17.33 -23.01
N PHE A 30 2.86 17.75 -22.36
CA PHE A 30 1.52 17.67 -22.90
C PHE A 30 1.28 18.67 -24.02
N PHE A 31 1.67 19.92 -23.82
CA PHE A 31 1.51 20.98 -24.83
C PHE A 31 2.69 21.04 -25.84
N GLY A 32 3.82 20.39 -25.54
CA GLY A 32 4.96 20.27 -26.45
C GLY A 32 5.88 21.49 -26.46
N PHE A 33 6.15 22.08 -25.28
CA PHE A 33 6.97 23.28 -25.14
C PHE A 33 8.45 23.00 -25.10
N GLN A 34 9.21 23.93 -25.71
CA GLN A 34 10.67 23.99 -25.61
C GLN A 34 11.06 25.44 -25.28
N GLY A 35 11.60 25.68 -24.07
CA GLY A 35 12.18 26.96 -23.65
C GLY A 35 11.37 27.80 -22.66
N ASP A 36 11.98 28.88 -22.15
CA ASP A 36 11.51 29.69 -21.02
C ASP A 36 10.38 30.70 -21.35
N GLU A 37 10.12 30.96 -22.63
CA GLU A 37 9.04 31.84 -23.08
C GLU A 37 8.15 31.09 -24.07
N VAL A 38 6.94 30.77 -23.65
CA VAL A 38 6.01 30.07 -24.53
C VAL A 38 4.69 30.81 -24.59
N ASN A 39 4.43 31.37 -25.77
CA ASN A 39 3.12 31.80 -26.19
C ASN A 39 2.59 30.80 -27.24
N THR A 40 1.86 29.80 -26.81
CA THR A 40 1.30 28.82 -27.74
C THR A 40 -0.23 28.96 -27.76
N VAL A 41 -0.75 29.12 -28.97
CA VAL A 41 -2.19 29.06 -29.22
C VAL A 41 -2.56 27.65 -29.62
N PHE A 42 -3.49 27.03 -28.93
CA PHE A 42 -4.07 25.76 -29.32
C PHE A 42 -5.59 25.85 -29.43
N ASN A 43 -6.14 25.12 -30.37
CA ASN A 43 -7.58 25.08 -30.59
C ASN A 43 -8.17 23.84 -29.90
N CYS A 44 -9.14 24.07 -29.00
CA CYS A 44 -9.91 23.01 -28.37
C CYS A 44 -11.29 22.89 -28.99
N VAL A 45 -11.71 21.68 -29.27
CA VAL A 45 -13.08 21.37 -29.71
C VAL A 45 -13.83 20.74 -28.53
N PRO A 46 -14.88 21.38 -27.99
CA PRO A 46 -15.69 20.80 -26.93
C PRO A 46 -16.45 19.58 -27.43
N LEU A 47 -16.39 18.48 -26.67
CA LEU A 47 -17.26 17.33 -26.81
C LEU A 47 -18.10 17.16 -25.52
N ASN A 48 -19.22 16.48 -25.62
CA ASN A 48 -20.18 16.22 -24.55
C ASN A 48 -20.75 17.49 -23.86
N THR A 49 -20.83 18.60 -24.58
CA THR A 49 -21.41 19.84 -24.07
C THR A 49 -22.54 20.34 -24.99
N PRO A 50 -23.48 21.18 -24.48
CA PRO A 50 -24.59 21.69 -25.28
C PRO A 50 -24.20 22.52 -26.52
N LYS A 51 -22.93 22.94 -26.60
CA LYS A 51 -22.37 23.69 -27.74
C LYS A 51 -21.18 22.98 -28.36
N GLU A 52 -21.42 21.74 -28.82
CA GLU A 52 -20.44 20.97 -29.58
C GLU A 52 -20.05 21.70 -30.87
N ASN A 53 -18.81 21.49 -31.33
CA ASN A 53 -18.24 22.04 -32.57
C ASN A 53 -17.84 23.52 -32.56
N ARG A 54 -17.80 24.19 -31.42
CA ARG A 54 -17.23 25.54 -31.32
C ARG A 54 -15.71 25.44 -31.07
N GLU A 55 -14.92 26.02 -31.94
CA GLU A 55 -13.47 26.12 -31.75
C GLU A 55 -13.14 27.16 -30.67
N ILE A 56 -12.45 26.73 -29.59
CA ILE A 56 -11.99 27.59 -28.51
C ILE A 56 -10.48 27.76 -28.70
N LYS A 57 -10.04 29.02 -28.83
CA LYS A 57 -8.62 29.34 -28.82
C LYS A 57 -8.14 29.53 -27.39
N ALA A 58 -7.12 28.81 -27.00
CA ALA A 58 -6.48 28.96 -25.71
C ALA A 58 -5.03 29.42 -25.87
N HIS A 59 -4.69 30.50 -25.18
CA HIS A 59 -3.35 31.09 -25.20
C HIS A 59 -2.64 30.76 -23.90
N LEU A 60 -1.66 29.86 -23.96
CA LEU A 60 -0.94 29.35 -22.81
C LEU A 60 0.41 30.08 -22.66
N THR A 61 0.70 30.56 -21.46
CA THR A 61 1.94 31.25 -21.11
C THR A 61 2.52 30.68 -19.81
N LEU A 62 3.84 30.49 -19.77
CA LEU A 62 4.56 30.18 -18.54
C LEU A 62 4.77 31.46 -17.73
N SER A 63 4.51 31.44 -16.43
CA SER A 63 4.86 32.50 -15.49
C SER A 63 6.23 32.20 -14.87
N PRO A 64 7.32 32.85 -15.29
CA PRO A 64 8.67 32.53 -14.82
C PRO A 64 8.87 32.73 -13.32
N ALA A 65 8.14 33.71 -12.73
CA ALA A 65 8.27 34.06 -11.31
C ALA A 65 7.64 33.02 -10.36
N ARG A 66 6.75 32.16 -10.86
CA ARG A 66 6.00 31.16 -10.04
C ARG A 66 6.15 29.73 -10.54
N GLY A 67 6.66 29.53 -11.76
CA GLY A 67 6.79 28.21 -12.39
C GLY A 67 5.44 27.54 -12.75
N ASP A 68 4.36 28.34 -12.84
CA ASP A 68 3.02 27.86 -13.18
C ASP A 68 2.64 28.28 -14.62
N TYR A 69 1.81 27.47 -15.26
CA TYR A 69 1.26 27.74 -16.59
C TYR A 69 -0.13 28.33 -16.46
N LYS A 70 -0.40 29.36 -17.31
CA LYS A 70 -1.69 30.06 -17.32
C LYS A 70 -2.23 30.18 -18.72
N ILE A 71 -3.54 30.01 -18.87
CA ILE A 71 -4.27 30.38 -20.08
C ILE A 71 -4.81 31.78 -19.91
N TYR A 72 -4.48 32.67 -20.83
CA TYR A 72 -4.94 34.06 -20.86
C TYR A 72 -6.04 34.27 -21.88
N GLN A 73 -6.72 35.41 -21.75
CA GLN A 73 -7.71 35.86 -22.73
C GLN A 73 -7.05 36.13 -24.07
N ASN A 74 -7.74 35.82 -25.16
CA ASN A 74 -7.32 36.14 -26.50
C ASN A 74 -7.47 37.63 -26.79
N GLU A 75 -6.45 38.27 -27.34
CA GLU A 75 -6.45 39.70 -27.71
C GLU A 75 -7.35 39.98 -28.92
N ASP A 76 -7.62 38.99 -29.76
CA ASP A 76 -8.46 39.09 -30.96
C ASP A 76 -9.98 39.00 -30.68
N GLY A 77 -10.37 38.91 -29.39
CA GLY A 77 -11.77 38.81 -28.99
C GLY A 77 -12.44 37.47 -29.24
N SER A 78 -11.67 36.44 -29.67
CA SER A 78 -12.17 35.07 -29.78
C SER A 78 -12.50 34.50 -28.39
N THR A 79 -13.38 33.49 -28.34
CA THR A 79 -13.76 32.85 -27.07
C THR A 79 -12.55 32.18 -26.45
N ASP A 80 -12.17 32.59 -25.23
CA ASP A 80 -11.20 31.93 -24.42
C ASP A 80 -11.83 30.80 -23.58
N LEU A 81 -10.96 29.95 -23.00
CA LEU A 81 -11.40 28.78 -22.25
C LEU A 81 -12.23 29.15 -21.00
N LYS A 82 -11.87 30.24 -20.32
CA LYS A 82 -12.62 30.71 -19.13
C LYS A 82 -13.98 31.30 -19.50
N ASP A 83 -14.05 32.10 -20.55
CA ASP A 83 -15.29 32.62 -21.09
C ASP A 83 -16.23 31.49 -21.53
N TYR A 84 -15.70 30.44 -22.11
CA TYR A 84 -16.47 29.25 -22.45
C TYR A 84 -17.10 28.59 -21.22
N PHE A 85 -16.36 28.38 -20.15
CA PHE A 85 -16.91 27.81 -18.92
C PHE A 85 -17.94 28.73 -18.26
N LEU A 86 -17.66 30.01 -18.13
CA LEU A 86 -18.53 30.95 -17.44
C LEU A 86 -19.78 31.35 -18.25
N LYS A 87 -19.60 31.62 -19.55
CA LYS A 87 -20.68 32.21 -20.39
C LYS A 87 -21.41 31.16 -21.21
N ASP A 88 -20.68 30.18 -21.78
CA ASP A 88 -21.28 29.19 -22.66
C ASP A 88 -21.86 28.02 -21.88
N LEU A 89 -21.19 27.55 -20.83
CA LEU A 89 -21.67 26.50 -19.95
C LEU A 89 -22.42 27.04 -18.72
N GLY A 90 -22.29 28.32 -18.41
CA GLY A 90 -22.98 28.95 -17.27
C GLY A 90 -22.46 28.48 -15.90
N LEU A 91 -21.19 28.02 -15.81
CA LEU A 91 -20.63 27.50 -14.57
C LEU A 91 -20.32 28.64 -13.58
N THR A 92 -20.50 28.36 -12.29
CA THR A 92 -20.21 29.31 -11.19
C THR A 92 -19.32 28.65 -10.13
N ALA A 93 -18.55 29.48 -9.41
CA ALA A 93 -17.71 28.99 -8.30
C ALA A 93 -18.53 28.38 -7.16
N GLU A 94 -19.79 28.84 -6.97
CA GLU A 94 -20.65 28.33 -5.89
C GLU A 94 -21.19 26.92 -6.17
N SER A 95 -21.53 26.65 -7.43
CA SER A 95 -22.22 25.40 -7.83
C SER A 95 -21.29 24.35 -8.46
N ASN A 96 -20.20 24.77 -9.07
CA ASN A 96 -19.40 23.89 -9.97
C ASN A 96 -17.92 23.74 -9.56
N ILE A 97 -17.53 24.20 -8.39
CA ILE A 97 -16.13 24.09 -7.91
C ILE A 97 -15.68 22.62 -7.76
N ASN A 98 -16.61 21.70 -7.66
CA ASN A 98 -16.31 20.26 -7.56
C ASN A 98 -16.43 19.52 -8.90
N ASP A 99 -16.77 20.22 -9.98
CA ASP A 99 -16.76 19.64 -11.31
C ASP A 99 -15.35 19.59 -11.89
N TYR A 100 -15.19 18.82 -12.96
CA TYR A 100 -13.89 18.60 -13.61
C TYR A 100 -13.94 19.01 -15.07
N TYR A 101 -12.76 19.25 -15.63
CA TYR A 101 -12.59 19.31 -17.06
C TYR A 101 -11.38 18.46 -17.49
N ALA A 102 -11.45 17.93 -18.71
CA ALA A 102 -10.37 17.17 -19.30
C ALA A 102 -9.97 17.75 -20.64
N ILE A 103 -8.67 17.78 -20.91
CA ILE A 103 -8.11 18.13 -22.23
C ILE A 103 -7.41 16.90 -22.76
N LYS A 104 -7.88 16.38 -23.89
CA LYS A 104 -7.30 15.23 -24.58
C LYS A 104 -6.55 15.69 -25.82
N LYS A 105 -5.28 15.28 -25.92
CA LYS A 105 -4.42 15.59 -27.07
C LYS A 105 -4.26 14.34 -27.95
N ASN A 106 -4.73 14.46 -29.19
CA ASN A 106 -4.54 13.45 -30.22
C ASN A 106 -3.79 14.10 -31.41
N ASN A 107 -2.49 13.76 -31.55
CA ASN A 107 -1.58 14.46 -32.44
C ASN A 107 -1.53 15.96 -32.11
N ASN A 108 -1.92 16.84 -33.03
CA ASN A 108 -1.95 18.29 -32.81
C ASN A 108 -3.36 18.83 -32.56
N LYS A 109 -4.34 17.96 -32.28
CA LYS A 109 -5.72 18.37 -31.99
C LYS A 109 -6.00 18.19 -30.49
N PHE A 110 -6.64 19.20 -29.91
CA PHE A 110 -7.07 19.17 -28.52
C PHE A 110 -8.58 19.08 -28.45
N THR A 111 -9.08 18.19 -27.59
CA THR A 111 -10.51 18.02 -27.32
C THR A 111 -10.76 18.34 -25.86
N LEU A 112 -11.77 19.19 -25.60
CA LEU A 112 -12.17 19.58 -24.25
C LEU A 112 -13.41 18.80 -23.83
N TYR A 113 -13.39 18.27 -22.61
CA TYR A 113 -14.52 17.60 -21.97
C TYR A 113 -14.87 18.34 -20.67
N TYR A 114 -16.14 18.55 -20.43
CA TYR A 114 -16.67 18.97 -19.14
C TYR A 114 -17.27 17.77 -18.42
N ILE A 115 -16.95 17.60 -17.13
CA ILE A 115 -17.36 16.46 -16.33
C ILE A 115 -18.00 16.98 -15.04
N PRO A 116 -19.34 17.05 -14.95
CA PRO A 116 -20.02 17.39 -13.71
C PRO A 116 -19.68 16.39 -12.60
N GLN A 117 -19.61 16.84 -11.36
CA GLN A 117 -19.40 15.96 -10.20
C GLN A 117 -20.47 14.86 -10.11
N SER A 118 -21.68 15.14 -10.58
CA SER A 118 -22.78 14.17 -10.66
C SER A 118 -22.60 13.10 -11.75
N SER A 119 -21.59 13.25 -12.63
CA SER A 119 -21.30 12.25 -13.66
C SER A 119 -20.86 10.94 -13.03
N SER A 120 -21.30 9.81 -13.62
CA SER A 120 -20.84 8.51 -13.19
C SER A 120 -19.31 8.39 -13.40
N ILE A 121 -18.63 7.68 -12.52
CA ILE A 121 -17.21 7.37 -12.65
C ILE A 121 -16.93 6.67 -13.99
N LYS A 122 -17.87 5.87 -14.48
CA LYS A 122 -17.76 5.25 -15.80
C LYS A 122 -17.60 6.30 -16.91
N ALA A 123 -18.39 7.37 -16.90
CA ALA A 123 -18.27 8.45 -17.88
C ALA A 123 -16.89 9.14 -17.82
N PHE A 124 -16.29 9.22 -16.62
CA PHE A 124 -14.94 9.73 -16.42
C PHE A 124 -13.88 8.83 -17.06
N TYR A 125 -13.99 7.50 -16.87
CA TYR A 125 -13.07 6.53 -17.47
C TYR A 125 -13.30 6.33 -18.97
N ASP A 126 -14.53 6.46 -19.46
CA ASP A 126 -14.83 6.43 -20.89
C ASP A 126 -14.11 7.58 -21.64
N ILE A 127 -13.93 8.73 -20.97
CA ILE A 127 -13.12 9.84 -21.51
C ILE A 127 -11.63 9.51 -21.52
N ILE A 128 -11.11 8.89 -20.45
CA ILE A 128 -9.71 8.48 -20.34
C ILE A 128 -9.39 7.45 -21.42
N GLY A 129 -10.17 6.39 -21.54
CA GLY A 129 -9.89 5.28 -22.44
C GLY A 129 -8.51 4.66 -22.18
N THR A 130 -7.76 4.37 -23.25
CA THR A 130 -6.39 3.82 -23.21
C THR A 130 -5.30 4.90 -23.35
N ASP A 131 -5.67 6.18 -23.33
CA ASP A 131 -4.70 7.25 -23.54
C ASP A 131 -3.76 7.45 -22.34
N PRO A 132 -2.47 7.73 -22.57
CA PRO A 132 -1.53 8.04 -21.50
C PRO A 132 -1.98 9.26 -20.70
N LEU A 133 -2.10 9.10 -19.38
CA LEU A 133 -2.41 10.18 -18.45
C LEU A 133 -1.16 11.04 -18.23
N VAL A 134 -1.31 12.35 -18.41
CA VAL A 134 -0.28 13.34 -18.08
C VAL A 134 -0.53 13.91 -16.68
N TYR A 135 -1.79 14.18 -16.36
CA TYR A 135 -2.22 14.62 -15.04
C TYR A 135 -3.67 14.17 -14.80
N LEU A 136 -3.94 13.67 -13.62
CA LEU A 136 -5.27 13.24 -13.19
C LEU A 136 -5.53 13.70 -11.76
N GLU A 137 -6.41 14.69 -11.60
CA GLU A 137 -7.06 14.97 -10.34
C GLU A 137 -8.34 14.14 -10.26
N ARG A 138 -8.35 13.15 -9.37
CA ARG A 138 -9.46 12.18 -9.29
C ARG A 138 -10.69 12.76 -8.60
N PRO A 139 -11.91 12.39 -9.03
CA PRO A 139 -13.12 12.71 -8.27
C PRO A 139 -13.04 12.11 -6.87
N GLU A 140 -13.41 12.89 -5.87
CA GLU A 140 -13.69 12.36 -4.54
C GLU A 140 -15.03 11.61 -4.60
N THR A 141 -14.97 10.28 -4.68
CA THR A 141 -16.19 9.47 -4.64
C THR A 141 -16.64 9.27 -3.21
N GLU A 142 -17.92 9.53 -2.94
CA GLU A 142 -18.59 9.11 -1.70
C GLU A 142 -18.97 7.62 -1.67
N SER A 143 -18.51 6.80 -2.63
CA SER A 143 -18.63 5.34 -2.51
C SER A 143 -17.76 4.87 -1.36
N ALA A 144 -18.27 3.99 -0.51
CA ALA A 144 -17.66 3.48 0.73
C ALA A 144 -16.14 3.65 0.69
N LYS A 145 -15.70 4.83 1.09
CA LYS A 145 -14.31 5.24 1.04
C LYS A 145 -13.55 4.20 1.84
N PHE A 146 -12.69 3.45 1.17
CA PHE A 146 -11.49 3.01 1.88
C PHE A 146 -10.85 4.32 2.32
N SER A 147 -11.30 4.86 3.48
CA SER A 147 -10.92 6.19 3.90
C SER A 147 -9.44 6.12 4.16
N PHE A 148 -8.69 6.86 3.36
CA PHE A 148 -7.23 6.91 3.47
C PHE A 148 -6.83 7.25 4.90
N ASP A 149 -7.50 8.22 5.52
CA ASP A 149 -7.25 8.66 6.90
C ASP A 149 -7.46 7.53 7.92
N ALA A 150 -8.53 6.71 7.76
CA ALA A 150 -8.78 5.58 8.65
C ALA A 150 -7.80 4.39 8.42
N ASN A 151 -7.07 4.37 7.30
CA ASN A 151 -6.15 3.29 6.94
C ASN A 151 -4.69 3.76 6.80
N GLU A 152 -4.39 5.02 7.09
CA GLU A 152 -3.05 5.60 6.93
C GLU A 152 -1.97 4.76 7.62
N PHE A 153 -2.22 4.29 8.84
CA PHE A 153 -1.27 3.47 9.59
C PHE A 153 -1.11 2.09 8.97
N LEU A 154 -2.22 1.43 8.59
CA LEU A 154 -2.18 0.15 7.89
C LEU A 154 -1.41 0.23 6.57
N LEU A 155 -1.66 1.26 5.76
CA LEU A 155 -0.97 1.48 4.51
C LEU A 155 0.51 1.83 4.71
N SER A 156 0.83 2.65 5.72
CA SER A 156 2.21 2.99 6.07
C SER A 156 2.98 1.77 6.58
N ALA A 157 2.36 0.91 7.38
CA ALA A 157 2.94 -0.35 7.80
C ALA A 157 3.22 -1.28 6.60
N LEU A 158 2.27 -1.46 5.68
CA LEU A 158 2.43 -2.25 4.45
C LEU A 158 3.55 -1.71 3.56
N LYS A 159 3.62 -0.38 3.35
CA LYS A 159 4.70 0.26 2.59
C LYS A 159 6.06 0.10 3.25
N THR A 160 6.10 0.05 4.57
CA THR A 160 7.34 -0.17 5.32
C THR A 160 7.77 -1.63 5.22
N LYS A 161 6.84 -2.56 5.41
CA LYS A 161 7.13 -4.01 5.37
C LYS A 161 5.91 -4.80 4.91
N PRO A 162 6.04 -5.63 3.86
CA PRO A 162 4.91 -6.38 3.30
C PRO A 162 4.59 -7.66 4.10
N PHE A 163 4.76 -7.61 5.42
CA PHE A 163 4.34 -8.67 6.34
C PHE A 163 3.73 -8.05 7.59
N LEU A 164 2.42 -8.27 7.76
CA LEU A 164 1.65 -7.79 8.89
C LEU A 164 1.01 -8.94 9.67
N LEU A 165 0.74 -8.69 10.95
CA LEU A 165 -0.13 -9.49 11.81
C LEU A 165 -1.34 -8.65 12.20
N LEU A 166 -2.54 -9.12 11.87
CA LEU A 166 -3.79 -8.56 12.36
C LEU A 166 -4.22 -9.37 13.59
N ALA A 167 -4.06 -8.81 14.77
CA ALA A 167 -4.34 -9.44 16.05
C ALA A 167 -5.65 -8.93 16.63
N GLY A 168 -6.42 -9.78 17.29
CA GLY A 168 -7.68 -9.40 17.94
C GLY A 168 -8.52 -10.63 18.28
N ILE A 169 -9.61 -10.41 19.02
CA ILE A 169 -10.55 -11.50 19.37
C ILE A 169 -11.21 -12.07 18.11
N SER A 170 -11.74 -13.29 18.21
CA SER A 170 -12.44 -13.92 17.09
C SER A 170 -13.64 -13.08 16.65
N GLY A 171 -13.90 -13.02 15.33
CA GLY A 171 -15.04 -12.26 14.78
C GLY A 171 -14.84 -10.76 14.60
N THR A 172 -13.66 -10.19 14.85
CA THR A 172 -13.39 -8.74 14.66
C THR A 172 -13.14 -8.32 13.20
N GLY A 173 -13.33 -9.21 12.23
CA GLY A 173 -13.22 -8.89 10.81
C GLY A 173 -11.78 -8.84 10.27
N LYS A 174 -10.82 -9.51 10.92
CA LYS A 174 -9.40 -9.53 10.51
C LYS A 174 -9.22 -9.96 9.05
N SER A 175 -9.68 -11.13 8.66
CA SER A 175 -9.57 -11.67 7.30
C SER A 175 -10.37 -10.83 6.30
N ARG A 176 -11.53 -10.28 6.72
CA ARG A 176 -12.33 -9.34 5.95
C ARG A 176 -11.54 -8.07 5.61
N LYS A 177 -10.72 -7.56 6.55
CA LYS A 177 -9.88 -6.37 6.31
C LYS A 177 -8.87 -6.57 5.19
N VAL A 178 -8.29 -7.77 5.10
CA VAL A 178 -7.38 -8.12 3.99
C VAL A 178 -8.14 -8.17 2.67
N GLN A 179 -9.34 -8.72 2.69
CA GLN A 179 -10.21 -8.77 1.51
C GLN A 179 -10.66 -7.37 1.05
N GLU A 180 -10.96 -6.46 1.99
CA GLU A 180 -11.26 -5.05 1.69
C GLU A 180 -10.10 -4.35 0.94
N LEU A 181 -8.85 -4.57 1.37
CA LEU A 181 -7.66 -4.07 0.68
C LEU A 181 -7.57 -4.59 -0.75
N ALA A 182 -7.85 -5.89 -0.94
CA ALA A 182 -7.83 -6.50 -2.25
C ALA A 182 -8.91 -5.92 -3.17
N TYR A 183 -10.15 -5.83 -2.70
CA TYR A 183 -11.24 -5.19 -3.45
C TYR A 183 -10.96 -3.71 -3.78
N ALA A 184 -10.34 -2.99 -2.84
CA ALA A 184 -10.02 -1.58 -3.02
C ALA A 184 -8.93 -1.34 -4.09
N THR A 185 -8.05 -2.33 -4.33
CA THR A 185 -6.90 -2.19 -5.23
C THR A 185 -7.00 -3.03 -6.50
N CYS A 186 -8.01 -3.90 -6.62
CA CYS A 186 -8.20 -4.76 -7.79
C CYS A 186 -8.59 -3.94 -9.01
N PRO A 187 -7.86 -4.05 -10.15
CA PRO A 187 -8.25 -3.39 -11.38
C PRO A 187 -9.56 -3.97 -11.95
N ARG A 188 -10.29 -3.15 -12.68
CA ARG A 188 -11.54 -3.52 -13.36
C ARG A 188 -11.26 -3.80 -14.83
N ASP A 189 -10.40 -4.81 -15.10
CA ASP A 189 -9.91 -5.15 -16.45
C ASP A 189 -10.49 -6.45 -17.03
N GLY A 190 -11.35 -7.14 -16.25
CA GLY A 190 -11.99 -8.40 -16.64
C GLY A 190 -11.11 -9.64 -16.39
N GLU A 191 -9.84 -9.47 -16.02
CA GLU A 191 -8.92 -10.57 -15.68
C GLU A 191 -8.92 -10.84 -14.18
N LEU A 192 -8.63 -9.82 -13.36
CA LEU A 192 -8.57 -9.95 -11.91
C LEU A 192 -9.93 -9.76 -11.22
N ASP A 193 -10.90 -9.15 -11.88
CA ASP A 193 -12.27 -8.93 -11.39
C ASP A 193 -13.32 -9.87 -12.00
N SER A 194 -12.88 -10.99 -12.57
CA SER A 194 -13.76 -11.98 -13.23
C SER A 194 -14.69 -12.72 -12.25
N ASP A 195 -14.28 -12.86 -10.98
CA ASP A 195 -15.12 -13.44 -9.92
C ASP A 195 -15.78 -12.31 -9.10
N PRO A 196 -17.13 -12.28 -9.00
CA PRO A 196 -17.85 -11.26 -8.23
C PRO A 196 -17.67 -11.38 -6.71
N ILE A 197 -17.21 -12.55 -6.22
CA ILE A 197 -17.12 -12.87 -4.78
C ILE A 197 -15.70 -12.75 -4.25
N SER A 198 -14.69 -12.97 -5.11
CA SER A 198 -13.29 -12.96 -4.70
C SER A 198 -12.41 -12.26 -5.73
N PRO A 199 -11.73 -11.17 -5.35
CA PRO A 199 -10.84 -10.48 -6.26
C PRO A 199 -9.60 -11.33 -6.58
N GLY A 200 -9.16 -11.29 -7.84
CA GLY A 200 -8.05 -12.10 -8.33
C GLY A 200 -6.68 -11.76 -7.74
N ASN A 201 -6.58 -10.64 -7.01
CA ASN A 201 -5.41 -10.23 -6.23
C ASN A 201 -5.50 -10.57 -4.73
N TYR A 202 -6.41 -11.49 -4.34
CA TYR A 202 -6.59 -12.01 -3.00
C TYR A 202 -6.40 -13.53 -2.95
N CYS A 203 -5.70 -14.03 -1.95
CA CYS A 203 -5.53 -15.45 -1.70
C CYS A 203 -5.69 -15.73 -0.20
N LEU A 204 -6.71 -16.52 0.15
CA LEU A 204 -6.90 -17.02 1.51
C LEU A 204 -6.22 -18.37 1.66
N ILE A 205 -5.38 -18.51 2.67
CA ILE A 205 -4.71 -19.76 3.03
C ILE A 205 -4.97 -20.04 4.49
N GLU A 206 -5.74 -21.08 4.76
CA GLU A 206 -6.02 -21.55 6.11
C GLU A 206 -4.83 -22.33 6.65
N VAL A 207 -4.23 -21.86 7.75
CA VAL A 207 -3.16 -22.58 8.44
C VAL A 207 -3.74 -23.74 9.23
N LYS A 208 -3.10 -24.91 9.14
CA LYS A 208 -3.57 -26.11 9.83
C LYS A 208 -2.63 -26.48 10.98
N PRO A 209 -3.14 -27.05 12.10
CA PRO A 209 -2.32 -27.38 13.26
C PRO A 209 -1.19 -28.38 13.01
N ASN A 210 -1.27 -29.13 11.90
CA ASN A 210 -0.27 -30.13 11.52
C ASN A 210 0.87 -29.59 10.65
N TRP A 211 0.96 -28.28 10.45
CA TRP A 211 2.06 -27.67 9.69
C TRP A 211 3.34 -27.63 10.53
N HIS A 212 4.36 -28.34 10.10
CA HIS A 212 5.63 -28.46 10.84
C HIS A 212 6.85 -27.97 10.05
N ASP A 213 6.70 -27.74 8.74
CA ASP A 213 7.75 -27.25 7.88
C ASP A 213 7.16 -26.40 6.74
N SER A 214 8.02 -25.86 5.88
CA SER A 214 7.61 -24.96 4.80
C SER A 214 6.97 -25.66 3.61
N THR A 215 6.90 -26.98 3.55
CA THR A 215 6.40 -27.73 2.39
C THR A 215 4.91 -27.47 2.13
N GLU A 216 4.13 -27.23 3.17
CA GLU A 216 2.70 -26.90 3.05
C GLU A 216 2.48 -25.53 2.36
N LEU A 217 3.39 -24.59 2.56
CA LEU A 217 3.33 -23.27 1.95
C LEU A 217 4.10 -23.19 0.63
N LEU A 218 5.32 -23.73 0.59
CA LEU A 218 6.23 -23.60 -0.54
C LEU A 218 6.21 -24.79 -1.49
N GLY A 219 5.50 -25.86 -1.14
CA GLY A 219 5.53 -27.11 -1.91
C GLY A 219 6.83 -27.88 -1.77
N TYR A 220 6.93 -28.98 -2.47
CA TYR A 220 8.09 -29.87 -2.40
C TYR A 220 8.29 -30.69 -3.68
N TYR A 221 9.51 -31.17 -3.89
CA TYR A 221 9.79 -32.13 -4.95
C TYR A 221 9.44 -33.55 -4.51
N SER A 222 8.51 -34.19 -5.21
CA SER A 222 8.14 -35.58 -4.99
C SER A 222 9.03 -36.53 -5.83
N ASN A 223 9.88 -37.28 -5.18
CA ASN A 223 10.71 -38.28 -5.84
C ASN A 223 9.90 -39.40 -6.51
N LEU A 224 8.68 -39.68 -5.97
CA LEU A 224 7.80 -40.72 -6.49
C LEU A 224 7.19 -40.31 -7.84
N SER A 225 6.74 -39.07 -7.94
CA SER A 225 6.10 -38.57 -9.17
C SER A 225 7.08 -37.84 -10.11
N GLY A 226 8.28 -37.54 -9.67
CA GLY A 226 9.24 -36.71 -10.42
C GLY A 226 8.80 -35.27 -10.64
N LYS A 227 7.82 -34.80 -9.85
CA LYS A 227 7.22 -33.48 -9.96
C LYS A 227 7.48 -32.63 -8.72
N TYR A 228 7.49 -31.33 -8.91
CA TYR A 228 7.33 -30.38 -7.82
C TYR A 228 5.84 -30.14 -7.56
N VAL A 229 5.38 -30.37 -6.35
CA VAL A 229 4.00 -30.13 -5.93
C VAL A 229 3.86 -28.64 -5.67
N LEU A 230 3.14 -27.95 -6.55
CA LEU A 230 2.87 -26.52 -6.42
C LEU A 230 1.72 -26.27 -5.45
N THR A 231 1.88 -25.28 -4.60
CA THR A 231 0.83 -24.77 -3.68
C THR A 231 0.13 -23.57 -4.27
N ASP A 232 -1.02 -23.20 -3.70
CA ASP A 232 -1.74 -21.99 -4.11
C ASP A 232 -0.93 -20.73 -3.82
N PHE A 233 -0.11 -20.73 -2.75
CA PHE A 233 0.82 -19.65 -2.46
C PHE A 233 1.81 -19.44 -3.61
N ILE A 234 2.42 -20.49 -4.14
CA ILE A 234 3.40 -20.39 -5.23
C ILE A 234 2.74 -19.89 -6.53
N ARG A 235 1.54 -20.41 -6.87
CA ARG A 235 0.77 -19.92 -8.02
C ARG A 235 0.44 -18.44 -7.87
N PHE A 236 0.03 -18.05 -6.68
CA PHE A 236 -0.33 -16.67 -6.37
C PHE A 236 0.88 -15.71 -6.42
N VAL A 237 2.05 -16.12 -5.91
CA VAL A 237 3.31 -15.36 -6.06
C VAL A 237 3.66 -15.17 -7.53
N TYR A 238 3.52 -16.23 -8.34
CA TYR A 238 3.75 -16.11 -9.78
C TYR A 238 2.76 -15.15 -10.45
N LYS A 239 1.48 -15.22 -10.09
CA LYS A 239 0.44 -14.30 -10.59
C LYS A 239 0.78 -12.85 -10.23
N ALA A 240 1.25 -12.58 -9.00
CA ALA A 240 1.70 -11.25 -8.60
C ALA A 240 2.88 -10.72 -9.44
N ILE A 241 3.78 -11.60 -9.85
CA ILE A 241 4.90 -11.25 -10.75
C ILE A 241 4.40 -10.86 -12.16
N GLN A 242 3.30 -11.46 -12.62
CA GLN A 242 2.71 -11.11 -13.93
C GLN A 242 1.98 -9.76 -13.93
N HIS A 243 1.56 -9.28 -12.73
CA HIS A 243 0.82 -8.02 -12.56
C HIS A 243 1.57 -7.06 -11.62
N PRO A 244 2.75 -6.54 -11.99
CA PRO A 244 3.64 -5.80 -11.09
C PRO A 244 3.06 -4.47 -10.59
N ASP A 245 2.10 -3.91 -11.30
CA ASP A 245 1.45 -2.63 -10.99
C ASP A 245 0.18 -2.81 -10.12
N VAL A 246 -0.13 -4.05 -9.67
CA VAL A 246 -1.29 -4.37 -8.83
C VAL A 246 -0.82 -4.94 -7.50
N PRO A 247 -1.30 -4.44 -6.34
CA PRO A 247 -1.03 -5.06 -5.04
C PRO A 247 -1.74 -6.41 -4.91
N PHE A 248 -1.01 -7.43 -4.41
CA PHE A 248 -1.50 -8.79 -4.19
C PHE A 248 -1.45 -9.13 -2.71
N PHE A 249 -2.52 -9.67 -2.15
CA PHE A 249 -2.66 -9.94 -0.72
C PHE A 249 -2.88 -11.41 -0.45
N VAL A 250 -1.96 -12.02 0.29
CA VAL A 250 -2.12 -13.35 0.89
C VAL A 250 -2.60 -13.15 2.32
N CYS A 251 -3.74 -13.74 2.64
CA CYS A 251 -4.24 -13.85 4.01
C CYS A 251 -3.89 -15.25 4.55
N LEU A 252 -2.96 -15.31 5.51
CA LEU A 252 -2.71 -16.53 6.29
C LEU A 252 -3.66 -16.54 7.46
N ASP A 253 -4.77 -17.26 7.33
CA ASP A 253 -5.82 -17.27 8.34
C ASP A 253 -5.44 -18.16 9.52
N GLU A 254 -5.67 -17.64 10.73
CA GLU A 254 -5.30 -18.29 11.99
C GLU A 254 -3.82 -18.71 12.02
N MET A 255 -2.93 -17.78 11.65
CA MET A 255 -1.52 -18.04 11.42
C MET A 255 -0.82 -18.75 12.59
N ASN A 256 -1.28 -18.55 13.82
CA ASN A 256 -0.73 -19.13 15.04
C ASN A 256 -1.31 -20.50 15.44
N LEU A 257 -2.12 -21.14 14.60
CA LEU A 257 -2.54 -22.54 14.80
C LEU A 257 -1.38 -23.54 14.69
N ALA A 258 -0.31 -23.18 13.99
CA ALA A 258 0.93 -23.96 13.89
C ALA A 258 2.14 -23.07 14.27
N PRO A 259 3.28 -23.66 14.67
CA PRO A 259 4.49 -22.89 14.98
C PRO A 259 4.99 -22.11 13.76
N VAL A 260 4.78 -20.80 13.72
CA VAL A 260 5.09 -19.93 12.57
C VAL A 260 6.56 -19.97 12.19
N GLU A 261 7.44 -20.02 13.18
CA GLU A 261 8.90 -20.11 12.97
C GLU A 261 9.36 -21.39 12.29
N GLN A 262 8.49 -22.41 12.16
CA GLN A 262 8.79 -23.65 11.45
C GLN A 262 8.33 -23.57 9.99
N TYR A 263 7.04 -23.37 9.73
CA TYR A 263 6.52 -23.42 8.38
C TYR A 263 6.77 -22.14 7.55
N PHE A 264 7.08 -21.02 8.22
CA PHE A 264 7.26 -19.72 7.58
C PHE A 264 8.71 -19.21 7.59
N ALA A 265 9.66 -20.02 8.04
CA ALA A 265 11.05 -19.64 8.26
C ALA A 265 11.75 -19.12 6.99
N GLU A 266 11.55 -19.80 5.86
CA GLU A 266 12.17 -19.44 4.58
C GLU A 266 11.66 -18.10 4.08
N TYR A 267 10.34 -17.87 4.15
CA TYR A 267 9.74 -16.57 3.79
C TYR A 267 10.33 -15.45 4.64
N LEU A 268 10.36 -15.62 5.97
CA LEU A 268 10.90 -14.62 6.89
C LEU A 268 12.39 -14.32 6.62
N SER A 269 13.17 -15.33 6.22
CA SER A 269 14.58 -15.15 5.89
C SER A 269 14.75 -14.35 4.59
N VAL A 270 13.96 -14.69 3.57
CA VAL A 270 14.02 -14.04 2.26
C VAL A 270 13.51 -12.60 2.32
N LEU A 271 12.50 -12.33 3.16
CA LEU A 271 11.95 -10.98 3.37
C LEU A 271 13.02 -9.96 3.79
N GLU A 272 14.01 -10.38 4.59
CA GLU A 272 15.10 -9.51 5.08
C GLU A 272 16.17 -9.21 4.00
N THR A 273 16.16 -9.93 2.89
CA THR A 273 17.13 -9.75 1.80
C THR A 273 16.71 -8.68 0.79
N ARG A 274 15.56 -8.04 0.98
CA ARG A 274 15.01 -7.05 0.06
C ARG A 274 15.96 -5.88 -0.13
N LYS A 275 16.12 -5.50 -1.38
CA LYS A 275 16.92 -4.34 -1.79
C LYS A 275 16.36 -3.72 -3.06
N LYS A 276 16.57 -2.42 -3.21
CA LYS A 276 16.24 -1.68 -4.42
C LYS A 276 17.32 -1.90 -5.47
N ILE A 277 16.92 -2.25 -6.68
CA ILE A 277 17.79 -2.38 -7.84
C ILE A 277 17.15 -1.66 -9.02
N GLN A 278 17.97 -1.23 -9.97
CA GLN A 278 17.49 -0.77 -11.26
C GLN A 278 17.33 -1.98 -12.18
N ASN A 279 16.14 -2.16 -12.73
CA ASN A 279 15.89 -3.19 -13.72
C ASN A 279 16.55 -2.79 -15.04
N GLU A 280 17.49 -3.60 -15.54
CA GLU A 280 18.27 -3.31 -16.75
C GLU A 280 17.41 -3.24 -18.02
N GLN A 281 16.26 -3.93 -18.04
CA GLN A 281 15.37 -3.98 -19.21
C GLN A 281 14.38 -2.81 -19.26
N THR A 282 13.84 -2.42 -18.11
CA THR A 282 12.82 -1.37 -18.01
C THR A 282 13.38 -0.01 -17.59
N GLY A 283 14.59 0.03 -17.04
CA GLY A 283 15.20 1.22 -16.44
C GLY A 283 14.52 1.66 -15.12
N LYS A 284 13.45 0.98 -14.69
CA LYS A 284 12.71 1.31 -13.47
C LYS A 284 13.43 0.73 -12.24
N ASN A 285 13.31 1.42 -11.12
CA ASN A 285 13.74 0.90 -9.83
C ASN A 285 12.69 -0.08 -9.29
N GLU A 286 13.15 -1.25 -8.86
CA GLU A 286 12.33 -2.32 -8.29
C GLU A 286 12.93 -2.80 -6.98
N ILE A 287 12.07 -3.19 -6.02
CA ILE A 287 12.52 -3.84 -4.78
C ILE A 287 12.43 -5.35 -4.98
N VAL A 288 13.59 -6.00 -4.95
CA VAL A 288 13.71 -7.46 -5.13
C VAL A 288 14.27 -8.14 -3.89
N SER A 289 13.91 -9.42 -3.70
CA SER A 289 14.44 -10.29 -2.66
C SER A 289 15.47 -11.28 -3.21
N ALA A 290 16.12 -12.05 -2.33
CA ALA A 290 16.74 -13.33 -2.71
C ALA A 290 15.67 -14.31 -3.22
N GLU A 291 16.12 -15.44 -3.81
CA GLU A 291 15.21 -16.48 -4.27
C GLU A 291 14.56 -17.19 -3.08
N LEU A 292 13.24 -17.19 -3.02
CA LEU A 292 12.44 -17.98 -2.08
C LEU A 292 12.48 -19.46 -2.47
N ILE A 293 12.38 -19.73 -3.76
CA ILE A 293 12.61 -21.05 -4.34
C ILE A 293 13.73 -20.91 -5.36
N THR A 294 14.81 -21.65 -5.14
CA THR A 294 16.00 -21.55 -5.98
C THR A 294 15.82 -22.32 -7.29
N LYS A 295 16.46 -21.86 -8.36
CA LYS A 295 16.54 -22.63 -9.63
C LYS A 295 17.06 -24.05 -9.39
N LYS A 296 17.97 -24.22 -8.44
CA LYS A 296 18.56 -25.51 -8.09
C LYS A 296 17.51 -26.52 -7.60
N SER A 297 16.50 -26.06 -6.85
CA SER A 297 15.40 -26.92 -6.37
C SER A 297 14.56 -27.50 -7.52
N PHE A 298 14.59 -26.88 -8.70
CA PHE A 298 13.88 -27.31 -9.89
C PHE A 298 14.75 -28.03 -10.93
N GLN A 299 16.03 -28.30 -10.67
CA GLN A 299 16.93 -28.96 -11.63
C GLN A 299 16.44 -30.35 -12.04
N ASN A 300 15.87 -31.11 -11.10
CA ASN A 300 15.35 -32.45 -11.33
C ASN A 300 13.92 -32.50 -11.86
N VAL A 301 13.22 -31.35 -11.90
CA VAL A 301 11.85 -31.25 -12.43
C VAL A 301 11.91 -31.36 -13.95
N LYS A 302 11.30 -32.40 -14.51
CA LYS A 302 11.26 -32.63 -15.96
C LYS A 302 10.09 -31.92 -16.60
N LEU A 303 10.31 -31.30 -17.73
CA LEU A 303 9.26 -30.77 -18.62
C LEU A 303 9.07 -31.70 -19.81
N LYS A 304 7.85 -31.83 -20.30
CA LYS A 304 7.53 -32.65 -21.47
C LYS A 304 8.40 -32.32 -22.68
N SER A 305 8.72 -31.04 -22.88
CA SER A 305 9.61 -30.56 -23.95
C SER A 305 11.10 -30.96 -23.77
N GLU A 306 11.52 -31.28 -22.55
CA GLU A 306 12.90 -31.69 -22.24
C GLU A 306 13.06 -33.21 -22.32
N VAL A 307 11.95 -33.93 -22.20
CA VAL A 307 11.92 -35.41 -22.26
C VAL A 307 11.68 -35.91 -23.69
N ALA A 308 11.09 -35.10 -24.52
CA ALA A 308 10.97 -35.39 -25.95
C ALA A 308 12.31 -35.12 -26.66
N THR A 309 13.29 -36.03 -26.49
CA THR A 309 14.12 -36.35 -27.64
C THR A 309 13.19 -36.74 -28.78
N PRO A 310 13.49 -36.38 -30.05
CA PRO A 310 12.69 -36.84 -31.16
C PRO A 310 12.75 -38.36 -31.22
N LEU A 311 11.81 -39.01 -30.55
CA LEU A 311 11.40 -40.35 -30.90
C LEU A 311 10.72 -40.17 -32.24
N GLU A 312 11.53 -40.27 -33.27
CA GLU A 312 11.07 -40.51 -34.61
C GLU A 312 10.20 -41.76 -34.53
N ARG A 313 8.93 -41.61 -34.85
CA ARG A 313 7.85 -42.58 -34.97
C ARG A 313 6.97 -42.72 -33.71
N GLY A 314 5.83 -42.15 -33.79
CA GLY A 314 4.48 -42.65 -33.51
C GLY A 314 4.19 -43.43 -32.22
N ASP A 315 5.14 -43.67 -31.35
CA ASP A 315 4.94 -44.46 -30.16
C ASP A 315 4.56 -43.60 -28.95
N ASP A 316 3.60 -44.07 -28.23
CA ASP A 316 3.00 -43.45 -27.06
C ASP A 316 4.06 -42.86 -26.09
N VAL A 317 3.92 -41.57 -25.80
CA VAL A 317 4.64 -40.95 -24.69
C VAL A 317 4.38 -41.78 -23.45
N PRO A 318 5.46 -42.28 -22.74
CA PRO A 318 5.25 -43.07 -21.54
C PRO A 318 4.27 -42.41 -20.58
N GLN A 319 3.42 -43.21 -19.95
CA GLN A 319 2.32 -42.70 -19.07
C GLN A 319 2.84 -41.76 -17.98
N GLU A 320 4.07 -42.01 -17.49
CA GLU A 320 4.77 -41.17 -16.50
C GLU A 320 5.00 -39.72 -16.97
N TYR A 321 4.97 -39.45 -18.30
CA TYR A 321 5.14 -38.09 -18.87
C TYR A 321 3.84 -37.49 -19.42
N LYS A 322 2.75 -38.27 -19.50
CA LYS A 322 1.45 -37.77 -19.98
C LYS A 322 0.83 -36.76 -19.02
N ASP A 323 1.13 -36.88 -17.73
CA ASP A 323 0.56 -36.08 -16.64
C ASP A 323 1.51 -34.98 -16.11
N LEU A 324 2.53 -34.61 -16.92
CA LEU A 324 3.36 -33.45 -16.58
C LEU A 324 2.52 -32.16 -16.66
N TYR A 325 3.00 -31.13 -15.95
CA TYR A 325 2.32 -29.84 -15.82
C TYR A 325 1.63 -29.37 -17.09
N THR A 326 0.41 -28.86 -16.95
CA THR A 326 -0.41 -28.28 -18.03
C THR A 326 -0.87 -26.89 -17.62
N GLY A 327 -1.34 -26.08 -18.57
CA GLY A 327 -1.93 -24.78 -18.31
C GLY A 327 -1.01 -23.85 -17.51
N GLU A 328 -1.56 -23.26 -16.47
CA GLU A 328 -0.86 -22.30 -15.58
C GLU A 328 0.32 -22.94 -14.85
N ASP A 329 0.18 -24.16 -14.31
CA ASP A 329 1.25 -24.87 -13.61
C ASP A 329 2.50 -25.04 -14.46
N LEU A 330 2.34 -25.29 -15.77
CA LEU A 330 3.46 -25.37 -16.70
C LEU A 330 4.20 -24.04 -16.83
N GLN A 331 3.48 -22.92 -16.82
CA GLN A 331 4.09 -21.59 -16.90
C GLN A 331 4.86 -21.28 -15.60
N VAL A 332 4.27 -21.59 -14.46
CA VAL A 332 4.91 -21.44 -13.13
C VAL A 332 6.23 -22.23 -13.09
N VAL A 333 6.20 -23.51 -13.45
CA VAL A 333 7.39 -24.38 -13.41
C VAL A 333 8.46 -23.89 -14.39
N LYS A 334 8.09 -23.52 -15.62
CA LYS A 334 9.04 -22.94 -16.59
C LYS A 334 9.70 -21.67 -16.06
N TYR A 335 8.90 -20.80 -15.44
CA TYR A 335 9.41 -19.56 -14.86
C TYR A 335 10.41 -19.84 -13.75
N ILE A 336 10.08 -20.70 -12.78
CA ILE A 336 10.94 -21.02 -11.64
C ILE A 336 12.24 -21.70 -12.11
N LYS A 337 12.17 -22.62 -13.05
CA LYS A 337 13.38 -23.27 -13.64
C LYS A 337 14.33 -22.23 -14.23
N LYS A 338 13.80 -21.21 -14.91
CA LYS A 338 14.60 -20.19 -15.58
C LYS A 338 15.12 -19.13 -14.61
N ASN A 339 14.26 -18.62 -13.71
CA ASN A 339 14.49 -17.40 -12.96
C ASN A 339 14.68 -17.61 -11.45
N GLY A 340 14.25 -18.78 -10.90
CA GLY A 340 13.94 -18.91 -9.49
C GLY A 340 12.64 -18.17 -9.15
N LEU A 341 12.14 -18.31 -7.93
CA LEU A 341 11.00 -17.55 -7.44
C LEU A 341 11.47 -16.56 -6.38
N ARG A 342 11.24 -15.27 -6.60
CA ARG A 342 11.54 -14.18 -5.69
C ARG A 342 10.25 -13.55 -5.19
N LEU A 343 10.27 -12.91 -4.03
CA LEU A 343 9.14 -12.12 -3.56
C LEU A 343 9.05 -10.83 -4.38
N PRO A 344 7.98 -10.61 -5.15
CA PRO A 344 7.77 -9.36 -5.85
C PRO A 344 7.39 -8.24 -4.87
N GLN A 345 7.68 -6.98 -5.23
CA GLN A 345 7.44 -5.83 -4.36
C GLN A 345 5.97 -5.56 -4.06
N ASN A 346 5.08 -6.04 -4.92
CA ASN A 346 3.62 -5.88 -4.83
C ASN A 346 2.91 -7.02 -4.10
N LEU A 347 3.65 -7.97 -3.51
CA LEU A 347 3.09 -9.07 -2.72
C LEU A 347 3.11 -8.73 -1.24
N PHE A 348 1.96 -8.83 -0.58
CA PHE A 348 1.77 -8.61 0.84
C PHE A 348 1.26 -9.89 1.49
N VAL A 349 1.86 -10.28 2.61
CA VAL A 349 1.40 -11.40 3.43
C VAL A 349 0.88 -10.85 4.75
N ILE A 350 -0.36 -11.16 5.07
CA ILE A 350 -1.04 -10.68 6.26
C ILE A 350 -1.55 -11.91 7.02
N GLY A 351 -1.01 -12.14 8.22
CA GLY A 351 -1.47 -13.20 9.11
C GLY A 351 -2.57 -12.71 10.03
N THR A 352 -3.66 -13.46 10.18
CA THR A 352 -4.65 -13.20 11.22
C THR A 352 -4.30 -13.99 12.48
N VAL A 353 -4.55 -13.39 13.64
CA VAL A 353 -4.20 -13.95 14.96
C VAL A 353 -5.39 -13.79 15.89
N ASN A 354 -5.89 -14.90 16.43
CA ASN A 354 -6.89 -14.90 17.47
C ASN A 354 -6.20 -14.78 18.84
N MET A 355 -6.59 -13.76 19.64
CA MET A 355 -6.00 -13.48 20.95
C MET A 355 -6.71 -14.25 22.08
N ASP A 356 -7.90 -14.77 21.82
CA ASP A 356 -8.77 -15.49 22.73
C ASP A 356 -8.57 -17.02 22.70
N ASP A 357 -7.79 -17.52 21.75
CA ASP A 357 -7.54 -18.97 21.60
C ASP A 357 -6.21 -19.39 22.27
N THR A 358 -6.18 -20.64 22.77
CA THR A 358 -4.95 -21.30 23.26
C THR A 358 -4.11 -21.80 22.11
N THR A 359 -3.53 -20.89 21.36
CA THR A 359 -2.71 -21.14 20.17
C THR A 359 -1.23 -20.99 20.47
N HIS A 360 -0.37 -21.22 19.46
CA HIS A 360 1.07 -21.04 19.62
C HIS A 360 1.41 -19.54 19.79
N GLN A 361 2.26 -19.22 20.77
CA GLN A 361 2.83 -17.89 20.91
C GLN A 361 3.82 -17.63 19.80
N PHE A 362 3.89 -16.39 19.34
CA PHE A 362 4.89 -16.00 18.36
C PHE A 362 6.29 -15.93 18.96
N SER A 363 7.25 -16.54 18.29
CA SER A 363 8.64 -16.28 18.63
C SER A 363 9.02 -14.84 18.26
N ARG A 364 9.99 -14.28 18.97
CA ARG A 364 10.54 -12.94 18.63
C ARG A 364 11.04 -12.85 17.21
N LYS A 365 11.48 -13.95 16.61
CA LYS A 365 11.93 -13.99 15.20
C LYS A 365 10.80 -13.62 14.22
N VAL A 366 9.56 -13.92 14.56
CA VAL A 366 8.36 -13.57 13.77
C VAL A 366 8.00 -12.11 14.03
N ILE A 367 7.80 -11.73 15.30
CA ILE A 367 7.39 -10.38 15.71
C ILE A 367 8.40 -9.33 15.19
N ASP A 368 9.69 -9.61 15.25
CA ASP A 368 10.74 -8.71 14.74
C ASP A 368 10.64 -8.45 13.24
N ARG A 369 9.95 -9.31 12.49
CA ARG A 369 9.80 -9.21 11.04
C ARG A 369 8.43 -8.78 10.58
N ALA A 370 7.44 -8.73 11.47
CA ALA A 370 6.10 -8.25 11.20
C ALA A 370 5.87 -6.86 11.75
N PHE A 371 4.86 -6.18 11.25
CA PHE A 371 4.13 -5.14 11.97
C PHE A 371 2.85 -5.77 12.53
N THR A 372 2.44 -5.39 13.73
CA THR A 372 1.25 -5.92 14.38
C THR A 372 0.22 -4.82 14.53
N ILE A 373 -0.97 -5.05 13.99
CA ILE A 373 -2.10 -4.12 14.10
C ILE A 373 -3.19 -4.83 14.89
N GLU A 374 -3.60 -4.21 15.99
CA GLU A 374 -4.69 -4.72 16.81
C GLU A 374 -6.04 -4.31 16.22
N MET A 375 -6.87 -5.30 15.96
CA MET A 375 -8.23 -5.13 15.48
C MET A 375 -9.20 -5.31 16.66
N ASN A 376 -9.50 -4.22 17.35
CA ASN A 376 -10.52 -4.20 18.38
C ASN A 376 -11.89 -4.15 17.69
N GLY A 377 -12.81 -5.03 18.12
CA GLY A 377 -14.18 -5.01 17.64
C GLY A 377 -14.80 -3.62 17.84
N GLY A 378 -15.40 -3.06 16.78
CA GLY A 378 -16.11 -1.80 16.84
C GLY A 378 -17.39 -1.89 17.70
N ASP A 379 -18.11 -0.77 17.82
CA ASP A 379 -19.44 -0.77 18.45
C ASP A 379 -20.36 -1.73 17.69
N LEU A 380 -20.93 -2.71 18.41
CA LEU A 380 -21.84 -3.71 17.85
C LEU A 380 -23.08 -3.08 17.20
N SER A 381 -23.47 -1.86 17.60
CA SER A 381 -24.57 -1.12 16.98
C SER A 381 -24.28 -0.75 15.54
N SER A 382 -23.03 -0.49 15.19
CA SER A 382 -22.59 -0.15 13.84
C SER A 382 -22.75 -1.29 12.83
N MET A 383 -22.92 -2.52 13.27
CA MET A 383 -23.15 -3.69 12.43
C MET A 383 -24.41 -3.55 11.55
N PHE A 384 -25.43 -2.83 12.05
CA PHE A 384 -26.69 -2.64 11.33
C PHE A 384 -26.64 -1.44 10.35
N ASP A 385 -25.65 -0.55 10.50
CA ASP A 385 -25.48 0.65 9.68
C ASP A 385 -24.55 0.39 8.49
N ALA A 386 -23.72 -0.64 8.57
CA ALA A 386 -22.78 -1.00 7.51
C ALA A 386 -23.52 -1.64 6.33
N LYS A 387 -23.37 -1.12 5.13
CA LYS A 387 -23.63 -1.85 3.88
C LYS A 387 -22.64 -3.01 3.82
N ASP A 388 -23.11 -4.18 4.21
CA ASP A 388 -22.27 -5.35 4.53
C ASP A 388 -21.71 -6.10 3.32
N THR A 389 -21.73 -5.51 2.13
CA THR A 389 -21.24 -6.16 0.91
C THR A 389 -19.88 -5.62 0.52
N LEU A 390 -18.85 -6.47 0.63
CA LEU A 390 -17.58 -6.23 -0.04
C LEU A 390 -17.83 -6.18 -1.57
N SER A 391 -17.33 -5.15 -2.20
CA SER A 391 -17.45 -4.96 -3.64
C SER A 391 -16.20 -4.31 -4.21
N TYR A 392 -15.94 -4.58 -5.46
CA TYR A 392 -14.86 -3.90 -6.19
C TYR A 392 -15.05 -2.40 -6.15
N ALA A 393 -13.99 -1.69 -5.84
CA ALA A 393 -13.98 -0.24 -5.93
C ALA A 393 -14.27 0.19 -7.38
N GLU A 394 -15.11 1.19 -7.55
CA GLU A 394 -15.34 1.76 -8.89
C GLU A 394 -14.04 2.32 -9.49
N VAL A 395 -13.20 2.90 -8.63
CA VAL A 395 -11.84 3.35 -8.95
C VAL A 395 -10.87 2.64 -8.03
N PRO A 396 -10.06 1.72 -8.54
CA PRO A 396 -9.06 1.06 -7.72
C PRO A 396 -8.09 2.06 -7.08
N LEU A 397 -7.75 1.82 -5.82
CA LEU A 397 -6.69 2.55 -5.14
C LEU A 397 -5.37 2.33 -5.88
N ASP A 398 -4.69 3.43 -6.22
CA ASP A 398 -3.40 3.36 -6.93
C ASP A 398 -2.37 2.57 -6.12
N ALA A 399 -1.67 1.66 -6.76
CA ALA A 399 -0.63 0.82 -6.17
C ALA A 399 0.44 1.62 -5.41
N LYS A 400 0.73 2.86 -5.82
CA LYS A 400 1.70 3.75 -5.13
C LYS A 400 1.37 3.99 -3.65
N TYR A 401 0.09 3.86 -3.25
CA TYR A 401 -0.34 4.01 -1.85
C TYR A 401 -0.09 2.77 -1.00
N VAL A 402 0.19 1.63 -1.61
CA VAL A 402 0.37 0.35 -0.93
C VAL A 402 1.77 -0.21 -1.16
N VAL A 403 2.26 -0.16 -2.41
CA VAL A 403 3.55 -0.74 -2.79
C VAL A 403 4.71 0.07 -2.22
N PRO A 404 5.72 -0.57 -1.59
CA PRO A 404 6.88 0.09 -1.04
C PRO A 404 7.66 0.90 -2.07
N SER A 405 8.04 2.11 -1.72
CA SER A 405 8.92 2.97 -2.54
C SER A 405 10.39 2.89 -2.11
N PHE A 406 10.63 2.43 -0.89
CA PHE A 406 11.93 2.38 -0.24
C PHE A 406 12.16 1.01 0.40
N ALA A 407 13.40 0.53 0.36
CA ALA A 407 13.85 -0.69 1.03
C ALA A 407 14.78 -0.40 2.21
N LYS A 408 15.43 0.77 2.23
CA LYS A 408 16.40 1.18 3.25
C LYS A 408 16.23 2.65 3.63
N ALA A 409 16.56 2.96 4.88
CA ALA A 409 16.51 4.32 5.43
C ALA A 409 17.29 5.34 4.59
N GLN A 410 18.46 4.97 4.04
CA GLN A 410 19.26 5.87 3.22
C GLN A 410 18.48 6.37 1.99
N GLU A 411 17.65 5.51 1.38
CA GLU A 411 16.85 5.88 0.21
C GLU A 411 15.77 6.93 0.56
N VAL A 412 15.27 6.93 1.80
CA VAL A 412 14.35 7.96 2.31
C VAL A 412 15.09 9.28 2.51
N LEU A 413 16.28 9.24 3.11
CA LEU A 413 17.12 10.44 3.30
C LEU A 413 17.49 11.08 1.96
N ASP A 414 17.80 10.26 0.95
CA ASP A 414 18.14 10.74 -0.40
C ASP A 414 16.90 11.33 -1.11
N ALA A 415 15.71 10.77 -0.87
CA ALA A 415 14.45 11.24 -1.45
C ALA A 415 13.92 12.54 -0.78
N PHE A 416 14.21 12.73 0.51
CA PHE A 416 13.76 13.87 1.30
C PHE A 416 14.94 14.59 1.97
N PRO A 417 15.81 15.24 1.20
CA PRO A 417 17.04 15.85 1.73
C PRO A 417 16.80 16.97 2.74
N ASN A 418 15.66 17.65 2.65
CA ASN A 418 15.29 18.72 3.59
C ASN A 418 14.91 18.17 4.97
N ASP A 419 14.48 16.92 5.07
CA ASP A 419 14.11 16.25 6.32
C ASP A 419 15.31 15.48 6.92
N ALA A 420 16.35 15.21 6.13
CA ALA A 420 17.40 14.24 6.45
C ALA A 420 18.16 14.54 7.75
N ASP A 421 18.50 15.79 8.01
CA ASP A 421 19.29 16.15 9.21
C ASP A 421 18.46 16.00 10.48
N ILE A 422 17.16 16.38 10.44
CA ILE A 422 16.25 16.23 11.57
C ILE A 422 15.98 14.74 11.85
N ILE A 423 15.84 13.91 10.79
CA ILE A 423 15.68 12.45 10.92
C ILE A 423 16.90 11.84 11.63
N LYS A 424 18.12 12.15 11.15
CA LYS A 424 19.37 11.62 11.73
C LYS A 424 19.58 12.01 13.19
N GLU A 425 19.07 13.16 13.61
CA GLU A 425 19.16 13.61 15.00
C GLU A 425 18.08 12.96 15.87
N LYS A 426 16.80 13.03 15.45
CA LYS A 426 15.66 12.71 16.31
C LYS A 426 15.33 11.23 16.38
N VAL A 427 15.44 10.48 15.26
CA VAL A 427 15.08 9.05 15.24
C VAL A 427 15.96 8.24 16.20
N PRO A 428 17.31 8.34 16.15
CA PRO A 428 18.17 7.63 17.11
C PRO A 428 17.91 8.06 18.56
N LYS A 429 17.62 9.35 18.81
CA LYS A 429 17.33 9.85 20.14
C LYS A 429 16.09 9.19 20.73
N LEU A 430 14.96 9.20 20.01
CA LEU A 430 13.70 8.59 20.46
C LEU A 430 13.85 7.08 20.73
N LEU A 431 14.55 6.36 19.87
CA LEU A 431 14.79 4.93 20.06
C LEU A 431 15.77 4.65 21.21
N ASN A 432 16.72 5.54 21.47
CA ASN A 432 17.61 5.44 22.62
C ASN A 432 16.88 5.75 23.93
N ASP A 433 15.88 6.63 23.93
CA ASP A 433 15.02 6.87 25.11
C ASP A 433 14.23 5.60 25.48
N VAL A 434 13.80 4.78 24.49
CA VAL A 434 13.21 3.45 24.74
C VAL A 434 14.25 2.45 25.24
N ASN A 435 15.43 2.41 24.63
CA ASN A 435 16.51 1.49 24.99
C ASN A 435 17.30 1.94 26.23
N GLY A 436 17.12 3.19 26.64
CA GLY A 436 17.97 3.87 27.61
C GLY A 436 17.95 3.27 29.01
N ASP A 437 18.65 3.94 29.92
CA ASP A 437 18.99 3.43 31.25
C ASP A 437 17.79 3.14 32.18
N GLY A 438 16.59 3.40 31.76
CA GLY A 438 15.39 3.20 32.56
C GLY A 438 14.36 2.23 32.02
N ILE A 439 14.20 2.06 30.67
CA ILE A 439 13.06 1.30 30.13
C ILE A 439 13.48 -0.13 29.79
N PHE A 440 14.30 -0.31 28.77
CA PHE A 440 14.67 -1.65 28.28
C PHE A 440 16.07 -2.09 28.67
N LYS A 441 16.73 -1.37 29.63
CA LYS A 441 18.02 -1.81 30.16
C LYS A 441 17.90 -3.20 30.77
N ASP A 442 18.83 -4.06 30.42
CA ASP A 442 18.95 -5.44 30.92
C ASP A 442 17.69 -6.31 30.66
N THR A 443 16.84 -5.89 29.73
CA THR A 443 15.67 -6.65 29.27
C THR A 443 15.90 -7.26 27.89
N PRO A 444 15.16 -8.30 27.54
CA PRO A 444 15.18 -8.87 26.19
C PRO A 444 14.38 -8.03 25.16
N PHE A 445 13.78 -6.90 25.56
CA PHE A 445 12.89 -6.10 24.70
C PHE A 445 13.62 -5.03 23.91
N ARG A 446 14.91 -4.87 24.10
CA ARG A 446 15.73 -3.85 23.41
C ARG A 446 15.52 -3.88 21.90
N VAL A 447 15.39 -2.70 21.31
CA VAL A 447 15.26 -2.52 19.86
C VAL A 447 16.64 -2.34 19.21
N SER A 448 16.73 -2.69 17.93
CA SER A 448 17.97 -2.71 17.17
C SER A 448 17.88 -1.79 15.94
N TYR A 449 18.99 -1.65 15.21
CA TYR A 449 19.08 -0.92 13.93
C TYR A 449 17.99 -1.28 12.91
N ARG A 450 17.38 -2.49 12.99
CA ARG A 450 16.24 -2.86 12.14
C ARG A 450 15.04 -1.96 12.43
N VAL A 451 14.71 -1.74 13.70
CA VAL A 451 13.58 -0.88 14.09
C VAL A 451 13.85 0.57 13.70
N GLU A 452 15.11 1.03 13.83
CA GLU A 452 15.52 2.36 13.37
C GLU A 452 15.31 2.52 11.85
N ASN A 453 15.78 1.55 11.05
CA ASN A 453 15.53 1.54 9.60
C ASN A 453 14.03 1.54 9.28
N GLU A 454 13.24 0.70 9.97
CA GLU A 454 11.79 0.61 9.76
C GLU A 454 11.08 1.92 10.17
N MET A 455 11.51 2.61 11.21
CA MET A 455 10.96 3.92 11.60
C MET A 455 11.22 5.00 10.54
N VAL A 456 12.40 5.02 9.93
CA VAL A 456 12.71 5.95 8.84
C VAL A 456 11.91 5.61 7.59
N LEU A 457 11.73 4.31 7.26
CA LEU A 457 10.86 3.87 6.15
C LEU A 457 9.40 4.27 6.39
N TYR A 458 8.92 4.14 7.63
CA TYR A 458 7.57 4.55 8.03
C TYR A 458 7.38 6.06 7.88
N PHE A 459 8.36 6.85 8.34
CA PHE A 459 8.40 8.30 8.08
C PHE A 459 8.32 8.60 6.58
N GLY A 460 9.11 7.91 5.74
CA GLY A 460 9.11 8.09 4.29
C GLY A 460 7.74 7.79 3.67
N SER A 461 7.01 6.81 4.21
CA SER A 461 5.63 6.52 3.81
C SER A 461 4.70 7.67 4.20
N LEU A 462 4.73 8.12 5.45
CA LEU A 462 3.91 9.25 5.93
C LEU A 462 4.18 10.52 5.11
N ARG A 463 5.45 10.83 4.83
CA ARG A 463 5.84 12.01 4.03
C ARG A 463 5.30 11.95 2.61
N GLN A 464 5.15 10.78 2.02
CA GLN A 464 4.51 10.61 0.71
C GLN A 464 3.01 10.90 0.73
N PHE A 465 2.37 10.70 1.88
CA PHE A 465 0.95 10.97 2.07
C PHE A 465 0.68 12.41 2.52
N ASP A 466 1.57 12.95 3.35
CA ASP A 466 1.47 14.27 3.93
C ASP A 466 2.76 15.07 3.65
N SER A 467 2.69 15.91 2.63
CA SER A 467 3.81 16.78 2.24
C SER A 467 3.89 18.08 3.05
N GLU A 468 2.83 18.42 3.82
CA GLU A 468 2.68 19.74 4.44
C GLU A 468 3.07 19.75 5.91
N SER A 469 2.85 18.66 6.62
CA SER A 469 3.22 18.57 8.04
C SER A 469 4.72 18.72 8.27
N SER A 470 5.09 19.26 9.42
CA SER A 470 6.50 19.40 9.80
C SER A 470 7.19 18.03 9.92
N THR A 471 8.49 17.99 9.63
CA THR A 471 9.33 16.79 9.78
C THR A 471 9.19 16.19 11.17
N GLU A 472 9.18 17.05 12.18
CA GLU A 472 9.07 16.65 13.58
C GLU A 472 7.72 15.99 13.89
N THR A 473 6.63 16.54 13.39
CA THR A 473 5.28 15.97 13.52
C THR A 473 5.22 14.57 12.94
N LEU A 474 5.76 14.38 11.74
CA LEU A 474 5.77 13.06 11.08
C LEU A 474 6.71 12.05 11.75
N ILE A 475 7.85 12.50 12.30
CA ILE A 475 8.74 11.64 13.10
C ILE A 475 8.04 11.18 14.37
N ASN A 476 7.34 12.07 15.07
CA ASN A 476 6.60 11.74 16.28
C ASN A 476 5.47 10.74 15.97
N LYS A 477 4.75 10.95 14.87
CA LYS A 477 3.69 10.05 14.38
C LYS A 477 4.28 8.67 14.03
N ALA A 478 5.39 8.62 13.30
CA ALA A 478 6.11 7.38 13.00
C ALA A 478 6.60 6.66 14.26
N PHE A 479 7.13 7.40 15.24
CA PHE A 479 7.58 6.83 16.49
C PHE A 479 6.45 6.17 17.28
N LEU A 480 5.31 6.86 17.42
CA LEU A 480 4.13 6.31 18.11
C LEU A 480 3.59 5.06 17.40
N ALA A 481 3.53 5.08 16.06
CA ALA A 481 3.15 3.90 15.29
C ALA A 481 4.12 2.73 15.49
N ILE A 482 5.43 2.97 15.42
CA ILE A 482 6.46 1.96 15.70
C ILE A 482 6.38 1.44 17.14
N LEU A 483 6.07 2.30 18.10
CA LEU A 483 5.88 1.88 19.49
C LEU A 483 4.70 0.91 19.62
N LEU A 484 3.55 1.24 19.00
CA LEU A 484 2.35 0.40 19.03
C LEU A 484 2.51 -0.90 18.24
N GLU A 485 2.98 -0.80 17.02
CA GLU A 485 2.93 -1.89 16.04
C GLU A 485 4.15 -2.82 16.08
N LYS A 486 5.24 -2.36 16.71
CA LYS A 486 6.53 -3.07 16.67
C LYS A 486 7.17 -3.29 18.03
N ILE A 487 7.11 -2.30 18.92
CA ILE A 487 7.81 -2.36 20.22
C ILE A 487 6.93 -3.04 21.25
N LEU A 488 5.70 -2.59 21.45
CA LEU A 488 4.76 -3.18 22.41
C LEU A 488 4.50 -4.67 22.17
N PRO A 489 4.37 -5.18 20.92
CA PRO A 489 4.20 -6.61 20.68
C PRO A 489 5.36 -7.51 21.17
N ARG A 490 6.53 -6.94 21.47
CA ARG A 490 7.70 -7.65 22.02
C ARG A 490 7.70 -7.71 23.55
N VAL A 491 6.86 -6.87 24.19
CA VAL A 491 6.81 -6.76 25.65
C VAL A 491 5.86 -7.84 26.18
N GLU A 492 6.45 -8.88 26.76
CA GLU A 492 5.72 -10.01 27.35
C GLU A 492 6.51 -10.61 28.52
N GLY A 493 5.80 -11.16 29.48
CA GLY A 493 6.43 -11.90 30.56
C GLY A 493 5.68 -11.79 31.88
N ASP A 494 6.33 -12.38 32.91
CA ASP A 494 5.89 -12.37 34.29
C ASP A 494 6.36 -11.09 35.04
N GLU A 495 5.99 -10.98 36.29
CA GLU A 495 6.37 -9.87 37.18
C GLU A 495 7.89 -9.62 37.20
N LYS A 496 8.70 -10.68 37.13
CA LYS A 496 10.15 -10.58 37.16
C LYS A 496 10.70 -10.03 35.84
N ALA A 497 10.20 -10.53 34.72
CA ALA A 497 10.60 -10.09 33.39
C ALA A 497 10.23 -8.62 33.13
N LEU A 498 9.12 -8.17 33.75
CA LEU A 498 8.58 -6.82 33.61
C LEU A 498 9.00 -5.87 34.73
N HIS A 499 9.88 -6.32 35.62
CA HIS A 499 10.39 -5.54 36.76
C HIS A 499 9.26 -4.93 37.61
N CYS A 500 8.29 -5.73 38.06
CA CYS A 500 7.15 -5.22 38.79
C CYS A 500 7.54 -4.74 40.18
N GLY A 501 6.92 -3.62 40.60
CA GLY A 501 7.04 -3.07 41.95
C GLY A 501 6.21 -3.85 42.97
N THR A 502 6.24 -3.43 44.23
CA THR A 502 5.50 -4.06 45.33
C THR A 502 3.98 -3.91 45.19
N ASP A 503 3.53 -2.99 44.37
CA ASP A 503 2.11 -2.78 43.99
C ASP A 503 1.66 -3.63 42.82
N GLY A 504 2.53 -4.49 42.27
CA GLY A 504 2.30 -5.32 41.11
C GLY A 504 2.36 -4.60 39.74
N SER A 505 2.61 -3.26 39.76
CA SER A 505 2.73 -2.50 38.49
C SER A 505 4.09 -2.73 37.85
N SER A 506 4.09 -2.90 36.51
CA SER A 506 5.33 -3.00 35.75
C SER A 506 6.04 -1.66 35.64
N VAL A 507 7.31 -1.62 36.07
CA VAL A 507 8.18 -0.44 35.90
C VAL A 507 8.39 -0.15 34.42
N ILE A 508 8.54 -1.18 33.61
CA ILE A 508 8.74 -1.05 32.14
C ILE A 508 7.52 -0.40 31.48
N LEU A 509 6.32 -0.91 31.71
CA LEU A 509 5.09 -0.37 31.13
C LEU A 509 4.79 1.05 31.63
N THR A 510 5.01 1.31 32.91
CA THR A 510 4.88 2.66 33.48
C THR A 510 5.87 3.65 32.86
N SER A 511 7.12 3.23 32.64
CA SER A 511 8.12 4.08 31.98
C SER A 511 7.80 4.34 30.52
N LEU A 512 7.25 3.35 29.79
CA LEU A 512 6.74 3.54 28.43
C LEU A 512 5.57 4.52 28.41
N GLN A 513 4.63 4.44 29.38
CA GLN A 513 3.53 5.40 29.49
C GLN A 513 4.04 6.83 29.69
N ASN A 514 5.01 7.03 30.60
CA ASN A 514 5.62 8.33 30.85
C ASN A 514 6.29 8.91 29.57
N LEU A 515 6.92 8.04 28.78
CA LEU A 515 7.50 8.45 27.50
C LEU A 515 6.39 8.88 26.50
N VAL A 516 5.32 8.11 26.40
CA VAL A 516 4.17 8.39 25.52
C VAL A 516 3.45 9.67 25.94
N ASP A 517 3.37 9.97 27.25
CA ASP A 517 2.75 11.20 27.75
C ASP A 517 3.43 12.47 27.25
N GLY A 518 4.71 12.39 26.86
CA GLY A 518 5.42 13.47 26.17
C GLY A 518 4.86 13.80 24.76
N PHE A 519 4.04 12.94 24.20
CA PHE A 519 3.41 13.12 22.88
C PHE A 519 1.89 13.33 22.97
N LYS A 520 1.38 13.59 24.17
CA LYS A 520 -0.04 13.83 24.39
C LYS A 520 -0.50 15.05 23.59
N PRO A 521 -1.56 14.91 22.74
CA PRO A 521 -2.06 16.04 21.97
C PRO A 521 -2.67 17.13 22.85
N ASP A 522 -2.52 18.39 22.43
CA ASP A 522 -3.22 19.49 23.07
C ASP A 522 -4.73 19.29 22.95
N GLY A 523 -5.44 19.42 24.07
CA GLY A 523 -6.88 19.21 24.11
C GLY A 523 -7.34 17.74 24.03
N TYR A 524 -6.43 16.78 24.26
CA TYR A 524 -6.75 15.36 24.27
C TYR A 524 -7.99 15.03 25.12
N VAL A 525 -8.86 14.22 24.57
CA VAL A 525 -10.04 13.63 25.25
C VAL A 525 -9.90 12.12 25.21
N GLN A 526 -10.06 11.47 26.35
CA GLN A 526 -9.97 10.02 26.44
C GLN A 526 -11.00 9.36 25.51
N GLY A 527 -10.57 8.40 24.69
CA GLY A 527 -11.41 7.71 23.71
C GLY A 527 -11.54 8.46 22.38
N ASP A 528 -10.68 9.47 22.08
CA ASP A 528 -10.67 10.17 20.81
C ASP A 528 -10.13 9.34 19.64
N GLY A 529 -9.63 8.13 19.90
CA GLY A 529 -9.08 7.22 18.89
C GLY A 529 -7.74 7.63 18.31
N SER A 530 -7.09 8.67 18.87
CA SER A 530 -5.72 9.05 18.49
C SER A 530 -4.71 7.92 18.78
N LEU A 531 -3.55 7.94 18.11
CA LEU A 531 -2.46 7.01 18.43
C LEU A 531 -2.07 7.04 19.89
N TYR A 532 -2.03 8.24 20.47
CA TYR A 532 -1.78 8.41 21.89
C TYR A 532 -2.81 7.66 22.75
N ASP A 533 -4.10 7.80 22.45
CA ASP A 533 -5.19 7.12 23.17
C ASP A 533 -5.08 5.59 23.05
N ILE A 534 -4.87 5.09 21.83
CA ILE A 534 -4.75 3.64 21.57
C ILE A 534 -3.56 3.04 22.34
N ILE A 535 -2.40 3.70 22.28
CA ILE A 535 -1.18 3.24 22.98
C ILE A 535 -1.37 3.26 24.48
N SER A 536 -1.88 4.38 25.03
CA SER A 536 -2.08 4.55 26.47
C SER A 536 -3.06 3.51 27.01
N ARG A 537 -4.15 3.25 26.30
CA ARG A 537 -5.11 2.20 26.64
C ARG A 537 -4.45 0.82 26.63
N LYS A 538 -3.66 0.50 25.59
CA LYS A 538 -2.97 -0.80 25.49
C LYS A 538 -1.95 -1.01 26.60
N ILE A 539 -1.16 -0.01 26.92
CA ILE A 539 -0.20 -0.06 28.03
C ILE A 539 -0.92 -0.25 29.36
N HIS A 540 -2.04 0.46 29.55
CA HIS A 540 -2.87 0.30 30.76
C HIS A 540 -3.43 -1.12 30.88
N GLU A 541 -4.03 -1.67 29.82
CA GLU A 541 -4.54 -3.04 29.79
C GLU A 541 -3.45 -4.07 30.11
N MET A 542 -2.27 -3.93 29.50
CA MET A 542 -1.13 -4.81 29.78
C MET A 542 -0.69 -4.73 31.24
N ASN A 543 -0.67 -3.52 31.83
CA ASN A 543 -0.26 -3.31 33.21
C ASN A 543 -1.30 -3.85 34.20
N GLU A 544 -2.58 -3.71 33.93
CA GLU A 544 -3.64 -4.31 34.76
C GLU A 544 -3.64 -5.85 34.68
N ARG A 545 -3.32 -6.44 33.53
CA ARG A 545 -3.16 -7.90 33.42
C ARG A 545 -2.01 -8.43 34.24
N VAL A 546 -0.84 -7.79 34.26
CA VAL A 546 0.28 -8.28 35.06
C VAL A 546 -0.05 -8.23 36.55
N LYS A 547 -0.79 -7.21 37.01
CA LYS A 547 -1.26 -7.11 38.41
C LYS A 547 -2.23 -8.23 38.79
N THR A 548 -3.11 -8.62 37.87
CA THR A 548 -4.19 -9.57 38.17
C THR A 548 -3.82 -11.02 37.86
N SER A 549 -3.06 -11.25 36.81
CA SER A 549 -2.73 -12.59 36.26
C SER A 549 -1.25 -12.93 36.39
N TYR A 550 -0.42 -12.01 36.96
CA TYR A 550 1.04 -12.16 37.12
C TYR A 550 1.80 -12.36 35.80
N PHE A 551 1.14 -12.16 34.68
CA PHE A 551 1.70 -12.26 33.33
C PHE A 551 0.96 -11.31 32.40
N THR A 552 1.65 -10.78 31.39
CA THR A 552 1.02 -10.05 30.31
C THR A 552 1.75 -10.26 29.01
N SER A 553 1.03 -10.14 27.90
CA SER A 553 1.57 -10.01 26.56
C SER A 553 0.68 -9.07 25.73
N PHE A 554 1.20 -8.61 24.60
CA PHE A 554 0.41 -7.81 23.67
C PHE A 554 -0.78 -8.61 23.10
N PHE A 555 -0.56 -9.92 22.91
CA PHE A 555 -1.50 -10.85 22.29
C PHE A 555 -2.43 -11.58 23.29
N SER A 556 -2.52 -11.12 24.51
CA SER A 556 -3.35 -11.75 25.54
C SER A 556 -4.45 -10.82 26.04
#